data_788b824554224978e2f8f5e25daa5fc8
#
_entry.id   788b824554224978e2f8f5e25daa5fc8
#
_cell.length_a   1.000
_cell.length_b   1.000
_cell.length_c   1.000
_cell.angle_alpha   90.00
_cell.angle_beta   90.00
_cell.angle_gamma   90.00
#
_symmetry.space_group_name_H-M   'P 1'
#
loop_
_entity.id
_entity.type
_entity.pdbx_description
1 polymer ?
#
loop_
_entity_poly.entity_id
_entity_poly.type
_entity_poly.pdbx_seq_one_letter_code
_entity_poly.pdbx_strand_id
1 'polypeptide(L)'
;MIKFALRPNLKYPLQLLLYNELRNTESTLVSKYLQFSDSLVFTPLMFIGECVSGFIIYIYQKKSVKKNIFKVDVPDKYMNVELIKSKNRVKFIDTIPKIIFILFCCTLFDFVQFIIGINAPQFINVSGSVGTRLGGFLTIFDALFYYFILKLPIFKHQIFCLTIIGVCLLLVIIFEFIFQEINIFISYGQFFAVFLLSFIGQFFSAMIDSNEKYLFEYNSVNPFYALTFEGFFGFIFSFFYCLYQNPFEILNEYKKKYPSNFGILIFCLIVYTILSGLKNSFRVSCTKVYSPMTTTSLDYLLNPIYNTIDFAIGEDFMKNGKRNIAYFVINLIIGLIISFISLVFNEFLILFFWDLYQDTHIEISRRSTLDEDTINLEEIEDDDDDGET
;
A
#
# COMPACT_ATOMS: atom_id res chain seq x y z
N MET A 1 17.31 -22.51 -9.44
CA MET A 1 16.03 -22.96 -10.01
C MET A 1 14.95 -22.00 -9.51
N ILE A 2 13.99 -21.60 -10.35
CA ILE A 2 12.91 -20.70 -10.01
C ILE A 2 11.59 -21.46 -10.16
N LYS A 3 10.68 -21.35 -9.18
CA LYS A 3 9.37 -22.00 -9.23
C LYS A 3 8.28 -20.92 -9.05
N PHE A 4 7.24 -20.98 -9.89
CA PHE A 4 6.03 -20.21 -9.69
C PHE A 4 5.13 -20.87 -8.65
N ALA A 5 4.64 -20.10 -7.70
CA ALA A 5 3.72 -20.52 -6.69
C ALA A 5 2.46 -19.67 -6.72
N LEU A 6 1.30 -20.27 -6.93
CA LEU A 6 0.02 -19.57 -6.86
C LEU A 6 -0.49 -19.62 -5.42
N ARG A 7 -0.55 -18.46 -4.77
CA ARG A 7 -1.15 -18.35 -3.43
C ARG A 7 -2.68 -18.41 -3.49
N PRO A 8 -3.33 -19.00 -2.48
CA PRO A 8 -4.77 -18.90 -2.32
C PRO A 8 -5.18 -17.43 -2.13
N ASN A 9 -6.39 -17.08 -2.57
CA ASN A 9 -6.95 -15.73 -2.44
C ASN A 9 -6.29 -14.60 -3.27
N LEU A 10 -5.62 -14.95 -4.38
CA LEU A 10 -4.99 -14.00 -5.30
C LEU A 10 -5.94 -12.89 -5.80
N LYS A 11 -7.24 -13.09 -5.66
CA LYS A 11 -8.28 -12.14 -6.09
C LYS A 11 -8.16 -10.77 -5.43
N TYR A 12 -7.80 -10.69 -4.13
CA TYR A 12 -7.68 -9.41 -3.44
C TYR A 12 -6.49 -8.57 -3.92
N PRO A 13 -5.27 -9.14 -4.02
CA PRO A 13 -4.15 -8.45 -4.64
C PRO A 13 -4.42 -7.97 -6.06
N LEU A 14 -5.01 -8.83 -6.91
CA LEU A 14 -5.33 -8.46 -8.30
C LEU A 14 -6.35 -7.33 -8.38
N GLN A 15 -7.37 -7.35 -7.52
CA GLN A 15 -8.37 -6.28 -7.46
C GLN A 15 -7.78 -4.98 -6.93
N LEU A 16 -6.90 -5.05 -5.92
CA LEU A 16 -6.18 -3.89 -5.41
C LEU A 16 -5.37 -3.23 -6.53
N LEU A 17 -4.56 -4.02 -7.26
CA LEU A 17 -3.78 -3.54 -8.39
C LEU A 17 -4.68 -2.90 -9.46
N LEU A 18 -5.76 -3.57 -9.84
CA LEU A 18 -6.70 -3.07 -10.86
C LEU A 18 -7.29 -1.71 -10.45
N TYR A 19 -7.84 -1.60 -9.25
CA TYR A 19 -8.47 -0.35 -8.81
C TYR A 19 -7.47 0.77 -8.53
N ASN A 20 -6.25 0.43 -8.10
CA ASN A 20 -5.17 1.41 -7.98
C ASN A 20 -4.80 1.99 -9.35
N GLU A 21 -4.67 1.12 -10.38
CA GLU A 21 -4.41 1.55 -11.75
C GLU A 21 -5.52 2.40 -12.34
N LEU A 22 -6.75 1.96 -12.19
CA LEU A 22 -7.90 2.72 -12.71
C LEU A 22 -7.97 4.10 -12.09
N ARG A 23 -7.75 4.23 -10.78
CA ARG A 23 -7.74 5.51 -10.08
C ARG A 23 -6.58 6.41 -10.54
N ASN A 24 -5.38 5.87 -10.64
CA ASN A 24 -4.21 6.65 -11.04
C ASN A 24 -4.29 7.09 -12.51
N THR A 25 -4.78 6.21 -13.40
CA THR A 25 -5.02 6.55 -14.80
C THR A 25 -6.08 7.63 -14.92
N GLU A 26 -7.18 7.53 -14.17
CA GLU A 26 -8.23 8.53 -14.15
C GLU A 26 -7.69 9.89 -13.70
N SER A 27 -6.97 9.97 -12.58
CA SER A 27 -6.40 11.24 -12.09
C SER A 27 -5.38 11.84 -13.06
N THR A 28 -4.59 11.02 -13.75
CA THR A 28 -3.64 11.45 -14.79
C THR A 28 -4.38 12.03 -16.00
N LEU A 29 -5.47 11.39 -16.43
CA LEU A 29 -6.29 11.87 -17.53
C LEU A 29 -6.97 13.19 -17.19
N VAL A 30 -7.49 13.31 -15.97
CA VAL A 30 -8.10 14.58 -15.48
C VAL A 30 -7.05 15.70 -15.46
N SER A 31 -5.87 15.42 -14.90
CA SER A 31 -4.79 16.41 -14.88
C SER A 31 -4.38 16.85 -16.28
N LYS A 32 -4.22 15.92 -17.21
CA LYS A 32 -3.74 16.22 -18.56
C LYS A 32 -4.78 16.86 -19.46
N TYR A 33 -5.97 16.26 -19.55
CA TYR A 33 -6.98 16.71 -20.54
C TYR A 33 -7.91 17.78 -19.99
N LEU A 34 -8.20 17.75 -18.69
CA LEU A 34 -9.02 18.77 -18.04
C LEU A 34 -8.17 19.86 -17.37
N GLN A 35 -6.85 19.71 -17.31
CA GLN A 35 -5.94 20.64 -16.63
C GLN A 35 -6.35 20.92 -15.18
N PHE A 36 -6.80 19.88 -14.48
CA PHE A 36 -7.25 19.94 -13.11
C PHE A 36 -6.54 18.88 -12.26
N SER A 37 -5.73 19.32 -11.29
CA SER A 37 -4.91 18.44 -10.43
C SER A 37 -4.84 18.95 -8.99
N ASP A 38 -5.97 19.45 -8.46
CA ASP A 38 -5.97 20.08 -7.14
C ASP A 38 -6.25 19.06 -6.04
N SER A 39 -5.24 18.81 -5.20
CA SER A 39 -5.31 17.87 -4.07
C SER A 39 -6.33 18.30 -3.01
N LEU A 40 -6.65 19.61 -2.90
CA LEU A 40 -7.68 20.10 -1.98
C LEU A 40 -9.08 19.60 -2.35
N VAL A 41 -9.30 19.26 -3.62
CA VAL A 41 -10.56 18.68 -4.09
C VAL A 41 -10.52 17.16 -4.04
N PHE A 42 -9.43 16.53 -4.49
CA PHE A 42 -9.33 15.07 -4.57
C PHE A 42 -9.30 14.38 -3.20
N THR A 43 -8.63 14.95 -2.20
CA THR A 43 -8.45 14.27 -0.91
C THR A 43 -9.74 14.16 -0.08
N PRO A 44 -10.57 15.20 0.09
CA PRO A 44 -11.86 15.03 0.75
C PRO A 44 -12.75 13.96 0.05
N LEU A 45 -12.70 13.93 -1.29
CA LEU A 45 -13.45 12.94 -2.07
C LEU A 45 -12.92 11.52 -1.86
N MET A 46 -11.61 11.34 -1.69
CA MET A 46 -11.02 10.06 -1.32
C MET A 46 -11.60 9.56 0.02
N PHE A 47 -11.58 10.38 1.06
CA PHE A 47 -12.12 10.03 2.37
C PHE A 47 -13.63 9.76 2.35
N ILE A 48 -14.40 10.49 1.54
CA ILE A 48 -15.82 10.19 1.32
C ILE A 48 -15.96 8.80 0.69
N GLY A 49 -15.16 8.49 -0.31
CA GLY A 49 -15.15 7.17 -0.97
C GLY A 49 -14.85 6.04 0.01
N GLU A 50 -13.87 6.19 0.89
CA GLU A 50 -13.52 5.24 1.95
C GLU A 50 -14.65 5.04 2.95
N CYS A 51 -15.20 6.14 3.46
CA CYS A 51 -16.31 6.11 4.41
C CYS A 51 -17.52 5.38 3.84
N VAL A 52 -17.94 5.75 2.63
CA VAL A 52 -19.13 5.19 1.97
C VAL A 52 -18.93 3.72 1.61
N SER A 53 -17.79 3.38 0.98
CA SER A 53 -17.50 1.99 0.58
C SER A 53 -17.35 1.08 1.81
N GLY A 54 -16.59 1.51 2.83
CA GLY A 54 -16.43 0.79 4.08
C GLY A 54 -17.78 0.51 4.75
N PHE A 55 -18.62 1.55 4.88
CA PHE A 55 -19.95 1.42 5.49
C PHE A 55 -20.88 0.48 4.73
N ILE A 56 -20.95 0.60 3.40
CA ILE A 56 -21.80 -0.27 2.57
C ILE A 56 -21.36 -1.73 2.70
N ILE A 57 -20.06 -2.02 2.57
CA ILE A 57 -19.54 -3.37 2.66
C ILE A 57 -19.72 -3.93 4.08
N TYR A 58 -19.47 -3.13 5.11
CA TYR A 58 -19.68 -3.53 6.50
C TYR A 58 -21.13 -3.94 6.78
N ILE A 59 -22.11 -3.13 6.35
CA ILE A 59 -23.54 -3.45 6.50
C ILE A 59 -23.89 -4.71 5.71
N TYR A 60 -23.37 -4.82 4.48
CA TYR A 60 -23.62 -6.00 3.65
C TYR A 60 -23.11 -7.27 4.31
N GLN A 61 -21.89 -7.26 4.85
CA GLN A 61 -21.33 -8.39 5.61
C GLN A 61 -22.18 -8.74 6.83
N LYS A 62 -22.60 -7.74 7.60
CA LYS A 62 -23.44 -7.94 8.79
C LYS A 62 -24.80 -8.56 8.47
N LYS A 63 -25.39 -8.21 7.32
CA LYS A 63 -26.67 -8.79 6.85
C LYS A 63 -26.50 -10.16 6.20
N SER A 64 -25.37 -10.43 5.59
CA SER A 64 -25.09 -11.62 4.79
C SER A 64 -24.42 -12.75 5.56
N VAL A 65 -24.75 -12.93 6.85
CA VAL A 65 -24.21 -14.01 7.70
C VAL A 65 -24.37 -15.42 7.10
N LYS A 66 -25.24 -15.59 6.10
CA LYS A 66 -25.49 -16.86 5.40
C LYS A 66 -24.78 -17.02 4.04
N LYS A 67 -24.21 -15.97 3.43
CA LYS A 67 -23.45 -16.04 2.18
C LYS A 67 -22.16 -15.25 2.31
N ASN A 68 -21.09 -15.96 2.66
CA ASN A 68 -19.73 -15.45 2.81
C ASN A 68 -19.08 -15.09 1.47
N ILE A 69 -19.52 -14.01 0.80
CA ILE A 69 -18.87 -13.51 -0.42
C ILE A 69 -17.50 -12.87 -0.08
N PHE A 70 -17.38 -12.28 1.12
CA PHE A 70 -16.15 -11.75 1.70
C PHE A 70 -15.69 -12.59 2.91
N LYS A 71 -15.84 -13.91 2.85
CA LYS A 71 -15.15 -14.77 3.80
C LYS A 71 -13.67 -14.55 3.53
N VAL A 72 -13.05 -13.78 4.39
CA VAL A 72 -11.61 -13.73 4.48
C VAL A 72 -11.24 -15.10 5.04
N ASP A 73 -10.91 -16.04 4.15
CA ASP A 73 -10.42 -17.35 4.56
C ASP A 73 -9.21 -17.07 5.43
N VAL A 74 -9.21 -17.74 6.59
CA VAL A 74 -8.13 -17.59 7.58
C VAL A 74 -6.80 -17.87 6.87
N PRO A 75 -5.77 -17.05 7.09
CA PRO A 75 -4.44 -17.34 6.60
C PRO A 75 -4.01 -18.74 7.01
N ASP A 76 -3.14 -19.30 6.22
CA ASP A 76 -2.60 -20.63 6.41
C ASP A 76 -2.21 -20.93 7.88
N LYS A 77 -2.33 -22.19 8.26
CA LYS A 77 -2.08 -22.74 9.61
C LYS A 77 -0.79 -22.20 10.25
N TYR A 78 0.25 -21.99 9.43
CA TYR A 78 1.53 -21.46 9.90
C TYR A 78 1.49 -19.98 10.34
N MET A 79 0.86 -19.10 9.59
CA MET A 79 0.65 -17.72 10.01
C MET A 79 -0.12 -17.65 11.34
N ASN A 80 -1.06 -18.55 11.55
CA ASN A 80 -1.79 -18.66 12.81
C ASN A 80 -0.90 -19.05 13.99
N VAL A 81 0.07 -19.96 13.79
CA VAL A 81 1.01 -20.38 14.86
C VAL A 81 1.92 -19.22 15.27
N GLU A 82 2.53 -18.54 14.30
CA GLU A 82 3.38 -17.37 14.60
C GLU A 82 2.58 -16.23 15.20
N LEU A 83 1.36 -16.01 14.72
CA LEU A 83 0.45 -15.03 15.29
C LEU A 83 0.06 -15.38 16.73
N ILE A 84 -0.20 -16.65 17.05
CA ILE A 84 -0.48 -17.12 18.41
C ILE A 84 0.73 -16.88 19.30
N LYS A 85 1.94 -17.19 18.84
CA LYS A 85 3.17 -16.93 19.59
C LYS A 85 3.37 -15.43 19.83
N SER A 86 3.06 -14.58 18.84
CA SER A 86 3.19 -13.13 18.98
C SER A 86 2.08 -12.54 19.88
N LYS A 87 0.85 -13.08 19.84
CA LYS A 87 -0.25 -12.67 20.72
C LYS A 87 0.12 -12.69 22.20
N ASN A 88 0.94 -13.64 22.63
CA ASN A 88 1.42 -13.73 24.01
C ASN A 88 2.42 -12.62 24.39
N ARG A 89 2.97 -11.89 23.39
CA ARG A 89 3.97 -10.82 23.59
C ARG A 89 3.39 -9.42 23.43
N VAL A 90 2.19 -9.31 22.90
CA VAL A 90 1.56 -8.03 22.59
C VAL A 90 0.35 -7.82 23.51
N LYS A 91 0.22 -6.62 24.08
CA LYS A 91 -0.92 -6.27 24.94
C LYS A 91 -2.17 -6.07 24.09
N PHE A 92 -3.25 -6.74 24.49
CA PHE A 92 -4.58 -6.52 23.90
C PHE A 92 -5.14 -5.17 24.32
N ILE A 93 -5.96 -4.59 23.44
CA ILE A 93 -6.72 -3.38 23.74
C ILE A 93 -8.16 -3.81 24.01
N ASP A 94 -8.54 -3.80 25.29
CA ASP A 94 -9.81 -4.39 25.73
C ASP A 94 -11.02 -3.47 25.62
N THR A 95 -10.83 -2.22 25.15
CA THR A 95 -11.92 -1.24 25.19
C THR A 95 -12.15 -0.56 23.84
N ILE A 96 -13.42 -0.47 23.43
CA ILE A 96 -13.86 0.23 22.20
C ILE A 96 -13.29 1.66 22.11
N PRO A 97 -13.25 2.49 23.17
CA PRO A 97 -12.68 3.83 23.09
C PRO A 97 -11.20 3.85 22.66
N LYS A 98 -10.41 2.86 23.09
CA LYS A 98 -8.99 2.79 22.68
C LYS A 98 -8.84 2.42 21.20
N ILE A 99 -9.69 1.53 20.69
CA ILE A 99 -9.73 1.18 19.26
C ILE A 99 -10.05 2.43 18.44
N ILE A 100 -11.09 3.17 18.82
CA ILE A 100 -11.48 4.41 18.14
C ILE A 100 -10.35 5.46 18.24
N PHE A 101 -9.67 5.55 19.37
CA PHE A 101 -8.54 6.46 19.53
C PHE A 101 -7.36 6.10 18.61
N ILE A 102 -7.05 4.82 18.43
CA ILE A 102 -6.01 4.39 17.47
C ILE A 102 -6.43 4.76 16.05
N LEU A 103 -7.66 4.47 15.64
CA LEU A 103 -8.17 4.83 14.32
C LEU A 103 -8.14 6.35 14.09
N PHE A 104 -8.48 7.13 15.11
CA PHE A 104 -8.36 8.58 15.07
C PHE A 104 -6.90 9.03 14.86
N CYS A 105 -5.94 8.43 15.58
CA CYS A 105 -4.51 8.72 15.41
C CYS A 105 -4.02 8.30 14.02
N CYS A 106 -4.42 7.15 13.50
CA CYS A 106 -4.09 6.71 12.15
C CYS A 106 -4.58 7.75 11.12
N THR A 107 -5.83 8.17 11.23
CA THR A 107 -6.39 9.19 10.33
C THR A 107 -5.71 10.55 10.48
N LEU A 108 -5.28 10.92 11.69
CA LEU A 108 -4.52 12.15 11.90
C LEU A 108 -3.16 12.08 11.18
N PHE A 109 -2.47 10.95 11.22
CA PHE A 109 -1.23 10.76 10.48
C PHE A 109 -1.44 10.82 8.96
N ASP A 110 -2.51 10.20 8.46
CA ASP A 110 -2.88 10.26 7.05
C ASP A 110 -3.19 11.71 6.62
N PHE A 111 -3.89 12.45 7.44
CA PHE A 111 -4.16 13.87 7.21
C PHE A 111 -2.88 14.74 7.24
N VAL A 112 -1.95 14.48 8.16
CA VAL A 112 -0.65 15.16 8.19
C VAL A 112 0.15 14.85 6.92
N GLN A 113 0.16 13.59 6.47
CA GLN A 113 0.76 13.20 5.21
C GLN A 113 0.15 13.95 4.02
N PHE A 114 -1.17 14.08 4.00
CA PHE A 114 -1.87 14.88 2.99
C PHE A 114 -1.42 16.34 3.00
N ILE A 115 -1.34 17.00 4.18
CA ILE A 115 -0.84 18.38 4.28
C ILE A 115 0.60 18.48 3.76
N ILE A 116 1.46 17.52 4.09
CA ILE A 116 2.82 17.45 3.57
C ILE A 116 2.79 17.35 2.04
N GLY A 117 1.97 16.46 1.49
CA GLY A 117 1.82 16.25 0.05
C GLY A 117 1.36 17.47 -0.72
N ILE A 118 0.47 18.30 -0.14
CA ILE A 118 0.02 19.57 -0.75
C ILE A 118 1.11 20.63 -0.71
N ASN A 119 1.78 20.77 0.43
CA ASN A 119 2.68 21.91 0.65
C ASN A 119 4.09 21.65 0.11
N ALA A 120 4.56 20.40 0.11
CA ALA A 120 5.90 20.07 -0.37
C ALA A 120 6.16 20.52 -1.83
N PRO A 121 5.25 20.28 -2.80
CA PRO A 121 5.43 20.79 -4.17
C PRO A 121 5.42 22.30 -4.29
N GLN A 122 4.75 23.01 -3.38
CA GLN A 122 4.69 24.48 -3.38
C GLN A 122 6.01 25.11 -2.94
N PHE A 123 6.75 24.44 -2.05
CA PHE A 123 8.07 24.90 -1.60
C PHE A 123 9.13 24.67 -2.67
N ILE A 124 8.87 23.76 -3.63
CA ILE A 124 9.83 23.39 -4.65
C ILE A 124 9.06 23.10 -5.94
N ASN A 125 9.37 23.84 -7.00
CA ASN A 125 8.97 23.50 -8.37
C ASN A 125 9.66 22.19 -8.86
N VAL A 126 9.75 21.18 -7.99
CA VAL A 126 10.19 19.85 -8.35
C VAL A 126 8.97 19.08 -8.82
N SER A 127 9.08 18.46 -9.98
CA SER A 127 8.03 17.56 -10.50
C SER A 127 7.60 16.59 -9.41
N GLY A 128 6.32 16.26 -9.34
CA GLY A 128 5.74 15.33 -8.34
C GLY A 128 6.34 13.93 -8.35
N SER A 129 7.23 13.66 -9.31
CA SER A 129 7.95 12.39 -9.53
C SER A 129 8.80 11.94 -8.34
N VAL A 130 9.44 12.87 -7.61
CA VAL A 130 10.30 12.50 -6.46
C VAL A 130 9.49 11.85 -5.35
N GLY A 131 8.33 12.39 -5.02
CA GLY A 131 7.46 11.84 -3.97
C GLY A 131 6.96 10.43 -4.29
N THR A 132 6.54 10.19 -5.53
CA THR A 132 6.05 8.87 -5.97
C THR A 132 7.14 7.82 -6.00
N ARG A 133 8.38 8.19 -6.34
CA ARG A 133 9.52 7.27 -6.38
C ARG A 133 10.05 6.92 -5.00
N LEU A 134 9.93 7.82 -4.03
CA LEU A 134 10.27 7.55 -2.63
C LEU A 134 9.23 6.64 -1.94
N GLY A 135 8.09 6.37 -2.55
CA GLY A 135 7.08 5.43 -2.07
C GLY A 135 7.65 4.06 -1.71
N GLY A 136 8.78 3.68 -2.34
CA GLY A 136 9.49 2.45 -2.02
C GLY A 136 9.99 2.31 -0.59
N PHE A 137 10.28 3.40 0.08
CA PHE A 137 10.65 3.36 1.49
C PHE A 137 9.49 2.90 2.40
N LEU A 138 8.25 3.03 1.94
CA LEU A 138 7.09 2.54 2.67
C LEU A 138 7.21 1.06 3.01
N THR A 139 7.58 0.20 2.05
CA THR A 139 7.74 -1.24 2.32
C THR A 139 8.84 -1.53 3.34
N ILE A 140 9.91 -0.74 3.36
CA ILE A 140 11.00 -0.89 4.33
C ILE A 140 10.50 -0.49 5.73
N PHE A 141 9.79 0.63 5.85
CA PHE A 141 9.20 1.05 7.11
C PHE A 141 8.11 0.09 7.60
N ASP A 142 7.28 -0.43 6.69
CA ASP A 142 6.29 -1.46 7.02
C ASP A 142 6.97 -2.70 7.61
N ALA A 143 8.09 -3.15 7.03
CA ALA A 143 8.84 -4.28 7.56
C ALA A 143 9.37 -4.00 8.97
N LEU A 144 9.93 -2.81 9.20
CA LEU A 144 10.43 -2.40 10.51
C LEU A 144 9.30 -2.37 11.54
N PHE A 145 8.17 -1.74 11.24
CA PHE A 145 7.04 -1.66 12.15
C PHE A 145 6.35 -3.01 12.34
N TYR A 146 6.27 -3.84 11.31
CA TYR A 146 5.79 -5.20 11.41
C TYR A 146 6.60 -6.00 12.43
N TYR A 147 7.92 -5.86 12.40
CA TYR A 147 8.80 -6.47 13.37
C TYR A 147 8.66 -5.86 14.77
N PHE A 148 8.67 -4.52 14.89
CA PHE A 148 8.66 -3.86 16.21
C PHE A 148 7.28 -3.82 16.87
N ILE A 149 6.21 -3.55 16.13
CA ILE A 149 4.84 -3.41 16.66
C ILE A 149 4.17 -4.78 16.79
N LEU A 150 4.20 -5.57 15.72
CA LEU A 150 3.49 -6.85 15.67
C LEU A 150 4.33 -8.00 16.25
N LYS A 151 5.63 -7.79 16.49
CA LYS A 151 6.57 -8.81 16.99
C LYS A 151 6.62 -10.06 16.13
N LEU A 152 6.33 -9.93 14.84
CA LEU A 152 6.38 -11.03 13.88
C LEU A 152 7.76 -11.11 13.23
N PRO A 153 8.29 -12.31 12.96
CA PRO A 153 9.59 -12.47 12.32
C PRO A 153 9.54 -12.02 10.85
N ILE A 154 10.65 -11.47 10.39
CA ILE A 154 10.89 -11.25 8.97
C ILE A 154 11.73 -12.41 8.46
N PHE A 155 11.30 -13.05 7.38
CA PHE A 155 11.97 -14.22 6.81
C PHE A 155 13.21 -13.83 5.99
N LYS A 156 14.16 -14.76 5.83
CA LYS A 156 15.41 -14.50 5.09
C LYS A 156 15.19 -14.00 3.67
N HIS A 157 14.26 -14.61 2.93
CA HIS A 157 13.93 -14.16 1.57
C HIS A 157 13.37 -12.74 1.55
N GLN A 158 12.57 -12.35 2.56
CA GLN A 158 12.04 -10.99 2.70
C GLN A 158 13.16 -9.98 3.00
N ILE A 159 14.09 -10.31 3.90
CA ILE A 159 15.25 -9.45 4.20
C ILE A 159 16.11 -9.24 2.94
N PHE A 160 16.36 -10.32 2.19
CA PHE A 160 17.08 -10.24 0.92
C PHE A 160 16.38 -9.31 -0.08
N CYS A 161 15.07 -9.46 -0.25
CA CYS A 161 14.29 -8.61 -1.13
C CYS A 161 14.28 -7.14 -0.70
N LEU A 162 14.08 -6.87 0.60
CA LEU A 162 14.12 -5.51 1.16
C LEU A 162 15.47 -4.83 0.95
N THR A 163 16.56 -5.60 1.07
CA THR A 163 17.91 -5.07 0.81
C THR A 163 18.06 -4.64 -0.64
N ILE A 164 17.62 -5.48 -1.60
CA ILE A 164 17.69 -5.12 -3.03
C ILE A 164 16.78 -3.94 -3.35
N ILE A 165 15.56 -3.92 -2.83
CA ILE A 165 14.64 -2.77 -3.01
C ILE A 165 15.32 -1.49 -2.47
N GLY A 166 15.91 -1.53 -1.28
CA GLY A 166 16.62 -0.39 -0.69
C GLY A 166 17.76 0.12 -1.58
N VAL A 167 18.58 -0.79 -2.12
CA VAL A 167 19.66 -0.42 -3.06
C VAL A 167 19.10 0.19 -4.34
N CYS A 168 18.05 -0.41 -4.91
CA CYS A 168 17.40 0.12 -6.11
C CYS A 168 16.83 1.54 -5.88
N LEU A 169 16.21 1.79 -4.71
CA LEU A 169 15.68 3.10 -4.37
C LEU A 169 16.79 4.15 -4.21
N LEU A 170 17.92 3.78 -3.59
CA LEU A 170 19.08 4.67 -3.52
C LEU A 170 19.61 5.00 -4.91
N LEU A 171 19.68 4.02 -5.81
CA LEU A 171 20.07 4.26 -7.20
C LEU A 171 19.10 5.20 -7.93
N VAL A 172 17.78 5.02 -7.74
CA VAL A 172 16.77 5.95 -8.30
C VAL A 172 17.04 7.38 -7.83
N ILE A 173 17.28 7.59 -6.54
CA ILE A 173 17.57 8.93 -5.98
C ILE A 173 18.86 9.51 -6.59
N ILE A 174 19.92 8.72 -6.70
CA ILE A 174 21.18 9.16 -7.29
C ILE A 174 20.98 9.55 -8.76
N PHE A 175 20.25 8.74 -9.54
CA PHE A 175 19.98 9.05 -10.94
C PHE A 175 19.06 10.24 -11.11
N GLU A 176 18.08 10.42 -10.21
CA GLU A 176 17.25 11.63 -10.16
C GLU A 176 18.13 12.88 -10.03
N PHE A 177 19.11 12.85 -9.12
CA PHE A 177 20.07 13.92 -8.91
C PHE A 177 20.93 14.21 -10.16
N ILE A 178 21.32 13.17 -10.90
CA ILE A 178 22.20 13.31 -12.08
C ILE A 178 21.43 13.81 -13.30
N PHE A 179 20.21 13.30 -13.50
CA PHE A 179 19.46 13.52 -14.74
C PHE A 179 18.44 14.64 -14.67
N GLN A 180 17.89 14.94 -13.51
CA GLN A 180 17.10 16.16 -13.35
C GLN A 180 18.05 17.36 -13.37
N GLU A 181 17.79 18.29 -14.27
CA GLU A 181 18.32 19.63 -14.10
C GLU A 181 17.73 20.17 -12.82
N ILE A 182 18.56 20.19 -11.75
CA ILE A 182 18.30 21.08 -10.63
C ILE A 182 18.33 22.46 -11.28
N ASN A 183 17.14 22.98 -11.60
CA ASN A 183 17.01 24.35 -12.11
C ASN A 183 17.85 25.20 -11.17
N ILE A 184 18.72 26.03 -11.74
CA ILE A 184 19.68 26.90 -11.03
C ILE A 184 19.05 27.68 -9.86
N PHE A 185 17.72 27.73 -9.83
CA PHE A 185 16.88 28.37 -8.80
C PHE A 185 16.48 27.45 -7.62
N ILE A 186 16.69 26.14 -7.68
CA ILE A 186 16.37 25.23 -6.56
C ILE A 186 17.65 25.02 -5.75
N SER A 187 17.66 25.50 -4.52
CA SER A 187 18.79 25.24 -3.62
C SER A 187 18.82 23.76 -3.23
N TYR A 188 20.01 23.18 -3.07
CA TYR A 188 20.17 21.82 -2.54
C TYR A 188 19.40 21.61 -1.22
N GLY A 189 19.28 22.66 -0.39
CA GLY A 189 18.49 22.63 0.84
C GLY A 189 17.01 22.41 0.60
N GLN A 190 16.44 22.97 -0.45
CA GLN A 190 15.03 22.76 -0.79
C GLN A 190 14.78 21.32 -1.29
N PHE A 191 15.67 20.79 -2.13
CA PHE A 191 15.59 19.40 -2.57
C PHE A 191 15.65 18.44 -1.37
N PHE A 192 16.61 18.67 -0.47
CA PHE A 192 16.73 17.87 0.74
C PHE A 192 15.49 17.98 1.66
N ALA A 193 14.87 19.15 1.76
CA ALA A 193 13.66 19.36 2.52
C ALA A 193 12.48 18.54 1.95
N VAL A 194 12.28 18.52 0.62
CA VAL A 194 11.23 17.68 0.00
C VAL A 194 11.51 16.21 0.19
N PHE A 195 12.76 15.80 0.01
CA PHE A 195 13.17 14.43 0.28
C PHE A 195 12.82 14.03 1.72
N LEU A 196 13.21 14.85 2.69
CA LEU A 196 12.93 14.59 4.10
C LEU A 196 11.42 14.57 4.40
N LEU A 197 10.65 15.51 3.86
CA LEU A 197 9.20 15.55 4.03
C LEU A 197 8.52 14.31 3.41
N SER A 198 8.94 13.91 2.22
CA SER A 198 8.42 12.67 1.58
C SER A 198 8.76 11.44 2.41
N PHE A 199 9.99 11.35 2.93
CA PHE A 199 10.44 10.27 3.80
C PHE A 199 9.62 10.19 5.10
N ILE A 200 9.34 11.34 5.74
CA ILE A 200 8.46 11.44 6.91
C ILE A 200 7.03 11.00 6.54
N GLY A 201 6.54 11.37 5.37
CA GLY A 201 5.24 10.92 4.88
C GLY A 201 5.16 9.39 4.79
N GLN A 202 6.16 8.73 4.21
CA GLN A 202 6.20 7.26 4.12
C GLN A 202 6.30 6.60 5.51
N PHE A 203 7.01 7.21 6.44
CA PHE A 203 7.07 6.74 7.82
C PHE A 203 5.69 6.75 8.49
N PHE A 204 4.90 7.82 8.32
CA PHE A 204 3.53 7.88 8.84
C PHE A 204 2.61 6.86 8.17
N SER A 205 2.71 6.67 6.86
CA SER A 205 1.95 5.63 6.16
C SER A 205 2.22 4.23 6.72
N ALA A 206 3.48 3.89 6.95
CA ALA A 206 3.85 2.60 7.53
C ALA A 206 3.33 2.42 8.96
N MET A 207 3.29 3.50 9.75
CA MET A 207 2.66 3.46 11.08
C MET A 207 1.16 3.17 10.99
N ILE A 208 0.46 3.77 10.03
CA ILE A 208 -0.97 3.53 9.79
C ILE A 208 -1.19 2.07 9.43
N ASP A 209 -0.52 1.58 8.41
CA ASP A 209 -0.66 0.21 7.90
C ASP A 209 -0.38 -0.85 8.97
N SER A 210 0.65 -0.62 9.80
CA SER A 210 1.00 -1.52 10.90
C SER A 210 -0.01 -1.48 12.06
N ASN A 211 -0.57 -0.31 12.38
CA ASN A 211 -1.61 -0.17 13.38
C ASN A 211 -2.94 -0.79 12.91
N GLU A 212 -3.31 -0.63 11.63
CA GLU A 212 -4.44 -1.33 11.03
C GLU A 212 -4.29 -2.84 11.18
N LYS A 213 -3.13 -3.40 10.80
CA LYS A 213 -2.86 -4.84 10.94
C LYS A 213 -2.94 -5.29 12.39
N TYR A 214 -2.41 -4.49 13.32
CA TYR A 214 -2.55 -4.74 14.75
C TYR A 214 -4.01 -4.83 15.19
N LEU A 215 -4.84 -3.89 14.78
CA LEU A 215 -6.27 -3.90 15.09
C LEU A 215 -6.99 -5.10 14.48
N PHE A 216 -6.65 -5.49 13.25
CA PHE A 216 -7.30 -6.60 12.55
C PHE A 216 -6.96 -7.96 13.15
N GLU A 217 -5.71 -8.17 13.56
CA GLU A 217 -5.24 -9.47 14.01
C GLU A 217 -5.36 -9.66 15.52
N TYR A 218 -4.98 -8.65 16.31
CA TYR A 218 -4.96 -8.78 17.76
C TYR A 218 -6.28 -8.39 18.43
N ASN A 219 -7.01 -7.46 17.83
CA ASN A 219 -8.27 -6.97 18.37
C ASN A 219 -9.49 -7.43 17.58
N SER A 220 -9.29 -8.25 16.52
CA SER A 220 -10.37 -8.78 15.68
C SER A 220 -11.30 -7.71 15.11
N VAL A 221 -10.80 -6.50 14.90
CA VAL A 221 -11.57 -5.40 14.30
C VAL A 221 -11.89 -5.74 12.85
N ASN A 222 -13.12 -5.48 12.44
CA ASN A 222 -13.51 -5.66 11.05
C ASN A 222 -12.82 -4.59 10.19
N PRO A 223 -12.10 -4.94 9.10
CA PRO A 223 -11.38 -3.98 8.26
C PRO A 223 -12.27 -2.88 7.69
N PHE A 224 -13.51 -3.21 7.31
CA PHE A 224 -14.43 -2.23 6.74
C PHE A 224 -15.03 -1.30 7.79
N TYR A 225 -15.11 -1.75 9.05
CA TYR A 225 -15.42 -0.87 10.17
C TYR A 225 -14.30 0.16 10.38
N ALA A 226 -13.04 -0.29 10.39
CA ALA A 226 -11.89 0.60 10.49
C ALA A 226 -11.87 1.61 9.33
N LEU A 227 -11.99 1.15 8.09
CA LEU A 227 -12.04 1.99 6.90
C LEU A 227 -13.16 3.05 6.95
N THR A 228 -14.35 2.68 7.50
CA THR A 228 -15.46 3.62 7.68
C THR A 228 -15.09 4.75 8.63
N PHE A 229 -14.44 4.42 9.76
CA PHE A 229 -14.03 5.42 10.75
C PHE A 229 -12.88 6.29 10.24
N GLU A 230 -11.90 5.70 9.58
CA GLU A 230 -10.79 6.44 8.97
C GLU A 230 -11.30 7.42 7.92
N GLY A 231 -12.16 6.95 7.01
CA GLY A 231 -12.79 7.83 6.03
C GLY A 231 -13.65 8.93 6.66
N PHE A 232 -14.38 8.63 7.73
CA PHE A 232 -15.18 9.62 8.45
C PHE A 232 -14.34 10.69 9.13
N PHE A 233 -13.33 10.31 9.90
CA PHE A 233 -12.43 11.27 10.54
C PHE A 233 -11.59 12.04 9.51
N GLY A 234 -11.09 11.36 8.47
CA GLY A 234 -10.35 12.00 7.39
C GLY A 234 -11.17 13.04 6.64
N PHE A 235 -12.46 12.74 6.41
CA PHE A 235 -13.39 13.72 5.84
C PHE A 235 -13.57 14.93 6.78
N ILE A 236 -13.74 14.72 8.08
CA ILE A 236 -13.85 15.82 9.05
C ILE A 236 -12.61 16.70 9.01
N PHE A 237 -11.42 16.12 9.09
CA PHE A 237 -10.17 16.88 9.07
C PHE A 237 -9.99 17.64 7.76
N SER A 238 -10.19 16.97 6.64
CA SER A 238 -10.09 17.62 5.32
C SER A 238 -11.16 18.69 5.13
N PHE A 239 -12.37 18.50 5.64
CA PHE A 239 -13.42 19.50 5.59
C PHE A 239 -13.03 20.78 6.36
N PHE A 240 -12.50 20.66 7.59
CA PHE A 240 -12.03 21.83 8.33
C PHE A 240 -10.86 22.54 7.62
N TYR A 241 -9.94 21.77 7.04
CA TYR A 241 -8.86 22.35 6.24
C TYR A 241 -9.38 23.05 4.97
N CYS A 242 -10.38 22.47 4.33
CA CYS A 242 -11.04 23.05 3.17
C CYS A 242 -11.81 24.34 3.50
N LEU A 243 -12.38 24.48 4.70
CA LEU A 243 -12.99 25.75 5.12
C LEU A 243 -11.96 26.88 5.14
N TYR A 244 -10.69 26.57 5.42
CA TYR A 244 -9.60 27.54 5.39
C TYR A 244 -9.13 27.83 3.96
N GLN A 245 -9.04 26.83 3.09
CA GLN A 245 -8.47 26.93 1.72
C GLN A 245 -9.53 27.13 0.61
N ASN A 246 -10.82 27.08 0.95
CA ASN A 246 -11.96 27.31 0.05
C ASN A 246 -11.92 26.56 -1.31
N PRO A 247 -12.00 25.22 -1.34
CA PRO A 247 -11.96 24.44 -2.58
C PRO A 247 -13.11 24.75 -3.56
N PHE A 248 -14.21 25.32 -3.06
CA PHE A 248 -15.30 25.75 -3.91
C PHE A 248 -14.92 26.95 -4.81
N GLU A 249 -14.00 27.79 -4.38
CA GLU A 249 -13.46 28.87 -5.19
C GLU A 249 -12.66 28.30 -6.37
N ILE A 250 -11.82 27.29 -6.11
CA ILE A 250 -11.06 26.57 -7.15
C ILE A 250 -11.99 25.97 -8.21
N LEU A 251 -13.06 25.29 -7.78
CA LEU A 251 -14.05 24.74 -8.70
C LEU A 251 -14.83 25.82 -9.48
N ASN A 252 -15.13 26.94 -8.83
CA ASN A 252 -15.81 28.06 -9.48
C ASN A 252 -14.90 28.78 -10.49
N GLU A 253 -13.62 28.93 -10.18
CA GLU A 253 -12.63 29.48 -11.12
C GLU A 253 -12.46 28.55 -12.34
N TYR A 254 -12.36 27.25 -12.10
CA TYR A 254 -12.32 26.26 -13.18
C TYR A 254 -13.56 26.34 -14.06
N LYS A 255 -14.76 26.41 -13.45
CA LYS A 255 -16.02 26.56 -14.18
C LYS A 255 -16.07 27.82 -15.02
N LYS A 256 -15.54 28.94 -14.53
CA LYS A 256 -15.46 30.18 -15.28
C LYS A 256 -14.49 30.05 -16.47
N LYS A 257 -13.36 29.36 -16.26
CA LYS A 257 -12.31 29.21 -17.28
C LYS A 257 -12.68 28.18 -18.36
N TYR A 258 -13.33 27.07 -17.95
CA TYR A 258 -13.65 25.93 -18.83
C TYR A 258 -15.11 25.48 -18.66
N PRO A 259 -16.11 26.30 -19.05
CA PRO A 259 -17.53 25.99 -18.77
C PRO A 259 -18.02 24.71 -19.46
N SER A 260 -17.51 24.39 -20.67
CA SER A 260 -17.88 23.20 -21.43
C SER A 260 -17.36 21.90 -20.78
N ASN A 261 -16.22 21.97 -20.08
CA ASN A 261 -15.56 20.82 -19.48
C ASN A 261 -16.00 20.57 -18.02
N PHE A 262 -16.70 21.51 -17.41
CA PHE A 262 -17.06 21.43 -16.00
C PHE A 262 -17.95 20.22 -15.68
N GLY A 263 -18.91 19.89 -16.54
CA GLY A 263 -19.74 18.69 -16.37
C GLY A 263 -18.93 17.39 -16.41
N ILE A 264 -17.95 17.32 -17.31
CA ILE A 264 -17.05 16.16 -17.43
C ILE A 264 -16.16 16.07 -16.17
N LEU A 265 -15.64 17.20 -15.68
CA LEU A 265 -14.86 17.23 -14.44
C LEU A 265 -15.66 16.67 -13.25
N ILE A 266 -16.90 17.12 -13.05
CA ILE A 266 -17.74 16.61 -11.96
C ILE A 266 -17.98 15.10 -12.08
N PHE A 267 -18.23 14.61 -13.29
CA PHE A 267 -18.35 13.16 -13.52
C PHE A 267 -17.06 12.42 -13.15
N CYS A 268 -15.90 12.90 -13.57
CA CYS A 268 -14.60 12.32 -13.21
C CYS A 268 -14.38 12.32 -11.69
N LEU A 269 -14.71 13.41 -10.98
CA LEU A 269 -14.58 13.47 -9.52
C LEU A 269 -15.48 12.44 -8.80
N ILE A 270 -16.67 12.15 -9.33
CA ILE A 270 -17.54 11.09 -8.81
C ILE A 270 -16.89 9.71 -9.06
N VAL A 271 -16.37 9.47 -10.26
CA VAL A 271 -15.67 8.23 -10.60
C VAL A 271 -14.43 8.05 -9.70
N TYR A 272 -13.64 9.10 -9.50
CA TYR A 272 -12.49 9.08 -8.58
C TYR A 272 -12.89 8.68 -7.16
N THR A 273 -13.99 9.24 -6.65
CA THR A 273 -14.52 8.91 -5.30
C THR A 273 -14.84 7.42 -5.19
N ILE A 274 -15.51 6.86 -6.19
CA ILE A 274 -15.87 5.44 -6.23
C ILE A 274 -14.62 4.55 -6.32
N LEU A 275 -13.69 4.88 -7.22
CA LEU A 275 -12.45 4.11 -7.42
C LEU A 275 -11.56 4.15 -6.17
N SER A 276 -11.45 5.30 -5.50
CA SER A 276 -10.71 5.46 -4.25
C SER A 276 -11.30 4.60 -3.14
N GLY A 277 -12.63 4.59 -2.99
CA GLY A 277 -13.31 3.74 -2.02
C GLY A 277 -13.10 2.25 -2.27
N LEU A 278 -13.19 1.81 -3.54
CA LEU A 278 -12.93 0.41 -3.92
C LEU A 278 -11.46 0.04 -3.70
N LYS A 279 -10.50 0.87 -4.15
CA LYS A 279 -9.06 0.65 -3.91
C LYS A 279 -8.80 0.40 -2.42
N ASN A 280 -9.25 1.30 -1.55
CA ASN A 280 -8.95 1.21 -0.13
C ASN A 280 -9.71 0.07 0.55
N SER A 281 -10.89 -0.30 0.06
CA SER A 281 -11.58 -1.52 0.51
C SER A 281 -10.78 -2.79 0.21
N PHE A 282 -10.12 -2.88 -0.93
CA PHE A 282 -9.23 -4.00 -1.26
C PHE A 282 -7.89 -3.89 -0.54
N ARG A 283 -7.36 -2.68 -0.28
CA ARG A 283 -6.17 -2.46 0.53
C ARG A 283 -6.34 -3.05 1.93
N VAL A 284 -7.37 -2.65 2.66
CA VAL A 284 -7.61 -3.16 4.02
C VAL A 284 -7.91 -4.66 4.03
N SER A 285 -8.52 -5.21 2.97
CA SER A 285 -8.73 -6.65 2.81
C SER A 285 -7.40 -7.39 2.62
N CYS A 286 -6.49 -6.87 1.79
CA CYS A 286 -5.15 -7.41 1.60
C CYS A 286 -4.31 -7.31 2.88
N THR A 287 -4.34 -6.17 3.57
CA THR A 287 -3.66 -5.97 4.86
C THR A 287 -4.13 -7.00 5.89
N LYS A 288 -5.43 -7.31 5.92
CA LYS A 288 -5.96 -8.35 6.81
C LYS A 288 -5.48 -9.74 6.42
N VAL A 289 -5.61 -10.13 5.15
CA VAL A 289 -5.32 -11.50 4.68
C VAL A 289 -3.83 -11.80 4.67
N TYR A 290 -3.04 -10.83 4.23
CA TYR A 290 -1.60 -10.97 4.06
C TYR A 290 -0.84 -10.12 5.10
N SER A 291 -0.18 -9.06 4.64
CA SER A 291 0.56 -8.14 5.49
C SER A 291 0.59 -6.74 4.87
N PRO A 292 0.87 -5.70 5.63
CA PRO A 292 1.12 -4.37 5.09
C PRO A 292 2.22 -4.38 4.02
N MET A 293 3.32 -5.06 4.28
CA MET A 293 4.42 -5.21 3.33
C MET A 293 3.99 -5.83 2.00
N THR A 294 3.03 -6.78 2.02
CA THR A 294 2.48 -7.37 0.79
C THR A 294 1.70 -6.34 -0.01
N THR A 295 0.87 -5.51 0.64
CA THR A 295 0.09 -4.49 -0.06
C THR A 295 0.99 -3.46 -0.73
N THR A 296 2.01 -2.97 -0.04
CA THR A 296 2.93 -1.95 -0.54
C THR A 296 3.89 -2.50 -1.59
N SER A 297 4.37 -3.74 -1.43
CA SER A 297 5.26 -4.36 -2.42
C SER A 297 4.55 -4.70 -3.74
N LEU A 298 3.24 -4.97 -3.71
CA LEU A 298 2.47 -5.22 -4.94
C LEU A 298 2.41 -3.98 -5.84
N ASP A 299 2.36 -2.78 -5.27
CA ASP A 299 2.33 -1.54 -6.06
C ASP A 299 3.57 -1.42 -6.98
N TYR A 300 4.69 -2.04 -6.62
CA TYR A 300 5.90 -2.02 -7.48
C TYR A 300 5.80 -2.88 -8.73
N LEU A 301 4.90 -3.85 -8.78
CA LEU A 301 4.73 -4.68 -9.97
C LEU A 301 4.35 -3.85 -11.19
N LEU A 302 3.75 -2.69 -10.97
CA LEU A 302 3.25 -1.81 -12.01
C LEU A 302 4.21 -0.68 -12.36
N ASN A 303 5.31 -0.50 -11.59
CA ASN A 303 6.31 0.55 -11.86
C ASN A 303 6.83 0.58 -13.30
N PRO A 304 7.13 -0.54 -13.99
CA PRO A 304 7.55 -0.50 -15.38
C PRO A 304 6.46 0.04 -16.31
N ILE A 305 5.20 -0.26 -16.01
CA ILE A 305 4.03 0.22 -16.77
C ILE A 305 3.88 1.73 -16.56
N TYR A 306 3.94 2.19 -15.31
CA TYR A 306 3.92 3.62 -14.99
C TYR A 306 5.03 4.40 -15.67
N ASN A 307 6.27 3.93 -15.56
CA ASN A 307 7.41 4.57 -16.21
C ASN A 307 7.21 4.67 -17.74
N THR A 308 6.58 3.67 -18.35
CA THR A 308 6.29 3.67 -19.78
C THR A 308 5.18 4.67 -20.13
N ILE A 309 4.12 4.72 -19.36
CA ILE A 309 3.02 5.68 -19.54
C ILE A 309 3.54 7.10 -19.33
N ASP A 310 4.30 7.36 -18.26
CA ASP A 310 4.87 8.68 -17.99
C ASP A 310 5.87 9.10 -19.08
N PHE A 311 6.67 8.18 -19.60
CA PHE A 311 7.51 8.48 -20.74
C PHE A 311 6.71 8.81 -21.99
N ALA A 312 5.57 8.12 -22.21
CA ALA A 312 4.74 8.34 -23.39
C ALA A 312 3.90 9.62 -23.30
N ILE A 313 3.37 9.93 -22.13
CA ILE A 313 2.34 10.94 -21.94
C ILE A 313 2.76 12.03 -20.92
N GLY A 314 3.49 11.65 -19.86
CA GLY A 314 3.89 12.50 -18.76
C GLY A 314 5.02 13.48 -19.10
N GLU A 315 5.35 14.32 -18.13
CA GLU A 315 6.42 15.31 -18.21
C GLU A 315 7.67 14.91 -17.41
N ASP A 316 7.59 13.84 -16.63
CA ASP A 316 8.64 13.42 -15.68
C ASP A 316 9.97 13.06 -16.33
N PHE A 317 9.96 12.61 -17.58
CA PHE A 317 11.16 12.28 -18.36
C PHE A 317 11.58 13.40 -19.34
N MET A 318 11.04 14.60 -19.17
CA MET A 318 11.39 15.74 -20.04
C MET A 318 12.64 16.46 -19.53
N LYS A 319 13.56 16.76 -20.45
CA LYS A 319 14.73 17.58 -20.21
C LYS A 319 14.88 18.60 -21.33
N ASN A 320 14.89 19.90 -21.03
CA ASN A 320 14.96 20.96 -22.04
C ASN A 320 13.90 20.83 -23.15
N GLY A 321 12.66 20.43 -22.80
CA GLY A 321 11.59 20.20 -23.77
C GLY A 321 11.73 18.94 -24.62
N LYS A 322 12.73 18.09 -24.34
CA LYS A 322 12.96 16.81 -25.03
C LYS A 322 12.93 15.64 -24.03
N ARG A 323 12.49 14.47 -24.51
CA ARG A 323 12.44 13.26 -23.69
C ARG A 323 13.86 12.70 -23.45
N ASN A 324 14.18 12.45 -22.19
CA ASN A 324 15.45 11.85 -21.80
C ASN A 324 15.36 10.32 -21.84
N ILE A 325 15.71 9.74 -22.99
CA ILE A 325 15.62 8.28 -23.21
C ILE A 325 16.56 7.53 -22.25
N ALA A 326 17.77 8.02 -21.99
CA ALA A 326 18.70 7.36 -21.08
C ALA A 326 18.13 7.25 -19.65
N TYR A 327 17.57 8.33 -19.16
CA TYR A 327 16.94 8.36 -17.85
C TYR A 327 15.71 7.42 -17.77
N PHE A 328 14.88 7.39 -18.81
CA PHE A 328 13.77 6.44 -18.93
C PHE A 328 14.23 4.99 -18.89
N VAL A 329 15.24 4.63 -19.70
CA VAL A 329 15.75 3.25 -19.78
C VAL A 329 16.29 2.78 -18.43
N ILE A 330 17.03 3.63 -17.73
CA ILE A 330 17.56 3.33 -16.39
C ILE A 330 16.41 3.08 -15.41
N ASN A 331 15.42 3.97 -15.36
CA ASN A 331 14.25 3.79 -14.48
C ASN A 331 13.42 2.56 -14.84
N LEU A 332 13.30 2.23 -16.12
CA LEU A 332 12.62 1.03 -16.57
C LEU A 332 13.34 -0.24 -16.10
N ILE A 333 14.67 -0.29 -16.22
CA ILE A 333 15.48 -1.43 -15.74
C ILE A 333 15.34 -1.57 -14.23
N ILE A 334 15.49 -0.49 -13.47
CA ILE A 334 15.34 -0.52 -12.02
C ILE A 334 13.91 -0.95 -11.64
N GLY A 335 12.89 -0.43 -12.31
CA GLY A 335 11.50 -0.81 -12.11
C GLY A 335 11.26 -2.31 -12.37
N LEU A 336 11.85 -2.88 -13.42
CA LEU A 336 11.78 -4.31 -13.70
C LEU A 336 12.46 -5.16 -12.62
N ILE A 337 13.61 -4.72 -12.10
CA ILE A 337 14.29 -5.39 -10.99
C ILE A 337 13.42 -5.36 -9.74
N ILE A 338 12.87 -4.21 -9.37
CA ILE A 338 12.00 -4.07 -8.19
C ILE A 338 10.74 -4.93 -8.36
N SER A 339 10.13 -4.94 -9.55
CA SER A 339 8.97 -5.80 -9.84
C SER A 339 9.28 -7.27 -9.68
N PHE A 340 10.43 -7.74 -10.21
CA PHE A 340 10.86 -9.13 -10.05
C PHE A 340 11.07 -9.48 -8.57
N ILE A 341 11.76 -8.62 -7.82
CA ILE A 341 12.02 -8.80 -6.39
C ILE A 341 10.70 -8.76 -5.58
N SER A 342 9.74 -7.95 -5.99
CA SER A 342 8.41 -7.93 -5.37
C SER A 342 7.66 -9.26 -5.55
N LEU A 343 7.79 -9.92 -6.70
CA LEU A 343 7.25 -11.28 -6.90
C LEU A 343 7.92 -12.30 -5.97
N VAL A 344 9.22 -12.19 -5.74
CA VAL A 344 9.95 -13.06 -4.80
C VAL A 344 9.53 -12.76 -3.35
N PHE A 345 9.43 -11.50 -3.00
CA PHE A 345 9.00 -11.06 -1.66
C PHE A 345 7.63 -11.62 -1.28
N ASN A 346 6.70 -11.62 -2.22
CA ASN A 346 5.34 -12.13 -2.04
C ASN A 346 5.22 -13.64 -2.29
N GLU A 347 6.34 -14.34 -2.50
CA GLU A 347 6.41 -15.79 -2.77
C GLU A 347 5.63 -16.25 -4.02
N PHE A 348 5.34 -15.36 -4.98
CA PHE A 348 4.88 -15.78 -6.31
C PHE A 348 6.00 -16.45 -7.11
N LEU A 349 7.24 -16.06 -6.83
CA LEU A 349 8.45 -16.69 -7.32
C LEU A 349 9.28 -17.19 -6.15
N ILE A 350 9.66 -18.47 -6.17
CA ILE A 350 10.51 -19.08 -5.15
C ILE A 350 11.91 -19.26 -5.72
N LEU A 351 12.91 -18.76 -5.00
CA LEU A 351 14.32 -18.87 -5.34
C LEU A 351 14.97 -19.98 -4.52
N PHE A 352 15.60 -20.95 -5.19
CA PHE A 352 16.22 -22.13 -4.57
C PHE A 352 17.74 -21.99 -4.36
N PHE A 353 18.24 -20.77 -4.16
CA PHE A 353 19.64 -20.53 -3.85
C PHE A 353 19.75 -19.83 -2.48
N TRP A 354 20.90 -19.97 -1.81
CA TRP A 354 21.20 -19.43 -0.48
C TRP A 354 20.16 -19.77 0.60
N ASP A 355 19.51 -20.92 0.47
CA ASP A 355 18.47 -21.39 1.40
C ASP A 355 17.27 -20.43 1.58
N LEU A 356 17.05 -19.52 0.62
CA LEU A 356 15.95 -18.56 0.66
C LEU A 356 14.56 -19.23 0.60
N TYR A 357 14.49 -20.45 0.05
CA TYR A 357 13.23 -21.19 -0.04
C TYR A 357 12.79 -21.82 1.30
N GLN A 358 13.71 -22.01 2.24
CA GLN A 358 13.46 -22.76 3.48
C GLN A 358 12.40 -22.11 4.37
N ASP A 359 12.34 -20.77 4.36
CA ASP A 359 11.42 -19.99 5.17
C ASP A 359 10.19 -19.54 4.34
N THR A 360 9.98 -20.10 3.14
CA THR A 360 8.79 -19.84 2.36
C THR A 360 7.61 -20.61 2.90
N HIS A 361 6.43 -20.03 2.74
CA HIS A 361 5.17 -20.57 3.19
C HIS A 361 4.92 -22.00 2.71
N ILE A 362 5.26 -22.31 1.46
CA ILE A 362 5.09 -23.65 0.88
C ILE A 362 5.99 -24.67 1.58
N GLU A 363 7.25 -24.32 1.85
CA GLU A 363 8.19 -25.24 2.49
C GLU A 363 7.86 -25.46 3.96
N ILE A 364 7.40 -24.43 4.64
CA ILE A 364 6.96 -24.53 6.03
C ILE A 364 5.70 -25.39 6.15
N SER A 365 4.71 -25.19 5.26
CA SER A 365 3.51 -26.04 5.20
C SER A 365 3.86 -27.49 4.90
N ARG A 366 4.84 -27.74 4.01
CA ARG A 366 5.31 -29.09 3.70
C ARG A 366 5.92 -29.78 4.92
N ARG A 367 6.74 -29.07 5.71
CA ARG A 367 7.34 -29.62 6.93
C ARG A 367 6.29 -29.93 7.97
N SER A 368 5.32 -29.05 8.18
CA SER A 368 4.25 -29.26 9.16
C SER A 368 3.37 -30.48 8.84
N THR A 369 3.14 -30.77 7.54
CA THR A 369 2.43 -31.99 7.13
C THR A 369 3.26 -33.25 7.38
N LEU A 370 4.56 -33.20 7.11
CA LEU A 370 5.44 -34.35 7.38
C LEU A 370 5.54 -34.67 8.87
N ASP A 371 5.59 -33.60 9.73
CA ASP A 371 5.60 -33.78 11.18
C ASP A 371 4.28 -34.37 11.68
N GLU A 372 3.12 -33.97 11.14
CA GLU A 372 1.80 -34.55 11.48
C GLU A 372 1.69 -36.02 11.03
N ASP A 373 2.21 -36.35 9.84
CA ASP A 373 2.23 -37.75 9.35
C ASP A 373 3.14 -38.66 10.20
N THR A 374 4.26 -38.12 10.69
CA THR A 374 5.19 -38.86 11.55
C THR A 374 4.56 -39.13 12.92
N ILE A 375 3.90 -38.12 13.52
CA ILE A 375 3.21 -38.29 14.81
C ILE A 375 2.07 -39.29 14.70
N ASN A 376 1.29 -39.28 13.61
CA ASN A 376 0.21 -40.25 13.40
C ASN A 376 0.74 -41.68 13.18
N LEU A 377 1.95 -41.85 12.64
CA LEU A 377 2.57 -43.17 12.51
C LEU A 377 3.08 -43.67 13.85
N GLU A 378 3.68 -42.84 14.69
CA GLU A 378 4.11 -43.19 16.04
C GLU A 378 2.92 -43.57 16.95
N GLU A 379 1.78 -42.85 16.86
CA GLU A 379 0.57 -43.23 17.59
C GLU A 379 -0.04 -44.55 17.15
N ILE A 380 0.12 -44.96 15.88
CA ILE A 380 -0.35 -46.25 15.36
C ILE A 380 0.57 -47.38 15.80
N GLU A 381 1.89 -47.18 15.88
CA GLU A 381 2.85 -48.20 16.34
C GLU A 381 2.70 -48.48 17.85
N ASP A 382 2.37 -47.47 18.67
CA ASP A 382 2.15 -47.63 20.11
C ASP A 382 0.85 -48.39 20.44
N ASP A 383 -0.20 -48.31 19.61
CA ASP A 383 -1.46 -49.03 19.78
C ASP A 383 -1.36 -50.54 19.41
N ASP A 384 -0.38 -50.96 18.58
CA ASP A 384 -0.18 -52.37 18.21
C ASP A 384 0.63 -53.16 19.24
N ASP A 385 1.37 -52.51 20.17
CA ASP A 385 2.23 -53.22 21.16
C ASP A 385 1.48 -53.61 22.46
N ASP A 386 0.24 -53.12 22.67
CA ASP A 386 -0.59 -53.47 23.85
C ASP A 386 -1.48 -54.73 23.65
N GLY A 387 -1.30 -55.45 22.54
CA GLY A 387 -2.17 -56.57 22.12
C GLY A 387 -1.67 -57.99 22.44
N GLU A 388 -0.47 -58.17 23.03
CA GLU A 388 0.05 -59.53 23.39
C GLU A 388 0.48 -59.61 24.87
N THR A 389 -0.47 -59.83 25.79
CA THR A 389 -0.20 -60.50 27.08
C THR A 389 -1.40 -61.35 27.50
#